data_63825976b0746a605ddf1134f0ac0d72
#
_entry.id   63825976b0746a605ddf1134f0ac0d72
#
_cell.length_a   1.000
_cell.length_b   1.000
_cell.length_c   1.000
_cell.angle_alpha   90.00
_cell.angle_beta   90.00
_cell.angle_gamma   90.00
#
_symmetry.space_group_name_H-M   'P 1'
#
loop_
_entity.id
_entity.type
_entity.pdbx_description
1 polymer ?
#
loop_
_entity_poly.entity_id
_entity_poly.type
_entity_poly.pdbx_seq_one_letter_code
_entity_poly.pdbx_strand_id
1 'polypeptide(L)'
;MEIIIGDEHGRGKFCSIYNKLKDDSTIKHFVCAGDYFDPYFYYKEDASDLLENYNKIIEAARKDSRIILLLGNHDIHYIMNCDKSRFDYFNAGKFEKAFLDNIDLFKLAYKFDNGAVVSHAGITKTWLKTMGLKTVDDINGLLKKFIETQISNGSISALRYDDSDYSGYGESCSQGCTWVRPNGLIQDSAFDYQIAGHTQTEHISHFLFETPSKEPIVVENENGKFVFVDTGDNFNYYSMES
;
A
#
# COMPACT_ATOMS: atom_id res chain seq x y z
N MET A 1 -14.58 -6.90 12.93
CA MET A 1 -14.20 -7.28 11.55
C MET A 1 -13.32 -6.17 10.96
N GLU A 2 -12.31 -6.53 10.17
CA GLU A 2 -11.42 -5.60 9.47
C GLU A 2 -11.71 -5.68 7.97
N ILE A 3 -11.73 -4.56 7.26
CA ILE A 3 -11.94 -4.47 5.82
C ILE A 3 -10.67 -3.90 5.18
N ILE A 4 -10.02 -4.67 4.31
CA ILE A 4 -8.78 -4.26 3.65
C ILE A 4 -9.03 -4.17 2.15
N ILE A 5 -8.75 -2.99 1.59
CA ILE A 5 -8.97 -2.62 0.19
C ILE A 5 -7.61 -2.39 -0.44
N GLY A 6 -7.35 -3.04 -1.56
CA GLY A 6 -6.10 -2.91 -2.33
C GLY A 6 -5.94 -1.55 -2.99
N ASP A 7 -5.01 -1.48 -3.91
CA ASP A 7 -4.57 -0.28 -4.61
C ASP A 7 -5.72 0.52 -5.24
N GLU A 8 -5.72 1.83 -5.04
CA GLU A 8 -6.82 2.70 -5.44
C GLU A 8 -6.74 3.12 -6.92
N HIS A 9 -5.58 3.58 -7.35
CA HIS A 9 -5.30 4.05 -8.72
C HIS A 9 -6.40 4.95 -9.32
N GLY A 10 -6.95 5.86 -8.50
CA GLY A 10 -7.96 6.83 -8.89
C GLY A 10 -9.38 6.31 -9.10
N ARG A 11 -9.64 5.02 -8.88
CA ARG A 11 -10.90 4.35 -9.29
C ARG A 11 -12.07 4.53 -8.36
N GLY A 12 -11.88 5.14 -7.18
CA GLY A 12 -12.93 5.32 -6.19
C GLY A 12 -13.41 4.02 -5.54
N LYS A 13 -12.57 2.95 -5.55
CA LYS A 13 -12.87 1.66 -4.92
C LYS A 13 -13.14 1.82 -3.44
N PHE A 14 -12.22 2.51 -2.74
CA PHE A 14 -12.33 2.74 -1.31
C PHE A 14 -13.66 3.40 -0.96
N CYS A 15 -13.99 4.53 -1.60
CA CYS A 15 -15.23 5.24 -1.32
C CYS A 15 -16.48 4.39 -1.63
N SER A 16 -16.44 3.59 -2.70
CA SER A 16 -17.55 2.71 -3.06
C SER A 16 -17.79 1.64 -1.99
N ILE A 17 -16.74 0.97 -1.50
CA ILE A 17 -16.82 -0.08 -0.48
C ILE A 17 -17.17 0.54 0.87
N TYR A 18 -16.49 1.62 1.27
CA TYR A 18 -16.73 2.32 2.53
C TYR A 18 -18.19 2.77 2.65
N ASN A 19 -18.74 3.42 1.62
CA ASN A 19 -20.13 3.90 1.66
C ASN A 19 -21.18 2.78 1.78
N LYS A 20 -20.87 1.58 1.33
CA LYS A 20 -21.75 0.41 1.51
C LYS A 20 -21.68 -0.16 2.94
N LEU A 21 -20.54 -0.04 3.59
CA LEU A 21 -20.25 -0.80 4.82
C LEU A 21 -20.09 0.09 6.06
N LYS A 22 -19.97 1.41 5.94
CA LYS A 22 -19.65 2.34 7.04
C LYS A 22 -20.63 2.30 8.22
N ASP A 23 -21.87 1.93 7.96
CA ASP A 23 -22.93 1.86 8.98
C ASP A 23 -22.95 0.51 9.74
N ASP A 24 -22.11 -0.45 9.33
CA ASP A 24 -21.93 -1.71 10.05
C ASP A 24 -21.01 -1.50 11.27
N SER A 25 -21.61 -1.57 12.47
CA SER A 25 -20.91 -1.37 13.73
C SER A 25 -19.96 -2.51 14.11
N THR A 26 -19.98 -3.64 13.40
CA THR A 26 -19.05 -4.76 13.63
C THR A 26 -17.70 -4.51 12.97
N ILE A 27 -17.61 -3.56 12.05
CA ILE A 27 -16.36 -3.19 11.38
C ILE A 27 -15.55 -2.25 12.28
N LYS A 28 -14.36 -2.69 12.65
CA LYS A 28 -13.42 -1.92 13.47
C LYS A 28 -12.53 -1.01 12.65
N HIS A 29 -12.06 -1.49 11.47
CA HIS A 29 -11.21 -0.69 10.59
C HIS A 29 -11.53 -0.90 9.12
N PHE A 30 -11.30 0.17 8.35
CA PHE A 30 -11.23 0.19 6.89
C PHE A 30 -9.82 0.59 6.49
N VAL A 31 -9.09 -0.27 5.80
CA VAL A 31 -7.72 0.00 5.38
C VAL A 31 -7.68 0.20 3.87
N CYS A 32 -7.06 1.29 3.41
CA CYS A 32 -6.68 1.51 2.02
C CYS A 32 -5.19 1.23 1.88
N ALA A 33 -4.82 0.30 0.99
CA ALA A 33 -3.43 -0.17 0.87
C ALA A 33 -2.50 0.78 0.10
N GLY A 34 -2.99 1.94 -0.36
CA GLY A 34 -2.16 2.94 -1.05
C GLY A 34 -2.41 3.05 -2.55
N ASP A 35 -1.46 3.69 -3.23
CA ASP A 35 -1.48 3.96 -4.68
C ASP A 35 -2.72 4.74 -5.12
N TYR A 36 -2.90 5.94 -4.55
CA TYR A 36 -4.12 6.74 -4.75
C TYR A 36 -4.24 7.31 -6.17
N PHE A 37 -3.11 7.59 -6.83
CA PHE A 37 -3.04 8.17 -8.16
C PHE A 37 -2.53 7.15 -9.20
N ASP A 38 -2.14 7.60 -10.37
CA ASP A 38 -1.56 6.82 -11.46
C ASP A 38 -2.45 5.69 -11.98
N PRO A 39 -3.62 6.02 -12.60
CA PRO A 39 -4.49 5.03 -13.21
C PRO A 39 -3.77 4.29 -14.33
N TYR A 40 -4.24 3.08 -14.66
CA TYR A 40 -3.72 2.33 -15.80
C TYR A 40 -4.07 3.03 -17.13
N PHE A 41 -3.24 2.86 -18.16
CA PHE A 41 -3.30 3.58 -19.44
C PHE A 41 -4.65 3.55 -20.18
N TYR A 42 -5.50 2.60 -19.89
CA TYR A 42 -6.83 2.49 -20.52
C TYR A 42 -7.90 3.31 -19.79
N TYR A 43 -7.61 3.92 -18.65
CA TYR A 43 -8.47 4.87 -17.98
C TYR A 43 -8.13 6.29 -18.42
N LYS A 44 -9.19 7.06 -18.72
CA LYS A 44 -9.07 8.46 -19.18
C LYS A 44 -9.44 9.46 -18.07
N GLU A 45 -9.18 9.10 -16.83
CA GLU A 45 -9.39 10.03 -15.73
C GLU A 45 -8.40 11.18 -15.87
N ASP A 46 -8.89 12.41 -15.75
CA ASP A 46 -8.01 13.56 -15.68
C ASP A 46 -7.55 13.81 -14.22
N ALA A 47 -6.57 14.69 -14.05
CA ALA A 47 -6.02 14.99 -12.73
C ALA A 47 -7.06 15.60 -11.77
N SER A 48 -8.13 16.24 -12.27
CA SER A 48 -9.20 16.79 -11.42
C SER A 48 -10.06 15.68 -10.84
N ASP A 49 -10.38 14.65 -11.62
CA ASP A 49 -11.15 13.49 -11.17
C ASP A 49 -10.36 12.67 -10.15
N LEU A 50 -9.05 12.48 -10.40
CA LEU A 50 -8.15 11.81 -9.48
C LEU A 50 -8.07 12.53 -8.13
N LEU A 51 -7.90 13.86 -8.14
CA LEU A 51 -7.88 14.68 -6.93
C LEU A 51 -9.23 14.69 -6.22
N GLU A 52 -10.35 14.69 -6.95
CA GLU A 52 -11.67 14.60 -6.36
C GLU A 52 -11.87 13.26 -5.61
N ASN A 53 -11.49 12.17 -6.22
CA ASN A 53 -11.55 10.84 -5.58
C ASN A 53 -10.65 10.78 -4.34
N TYR A 54 -9.40 11.25 -4.44
CA TYR A 54 -8.48 11.36 -3.31
C TYR A 54 -9.08 12.20 -2.17
N ASN A 55 -9.62 13.39 -2.47
CA ASN A 55 -10.20 14.27 -1.46
C ASN A 55 -11.39 13.64 -0.75
N LYS A 56 -12.23 12.83 -1.42
CA LYS A 56 -13.32 12.08 -0.78
C LYS A 56 -12.78 11.07 0.25
N ILE A 57 -11.66 10.40 -0.05
CA ILE A 57 -11.00 9.48 0.88
C ILE A 57 -10.48 10.25 2.11
N ILE A 58 -9.78 11.37 1.89
CA ILE A 58 -9.26 12.23 2.95
C ILE A 58 -10.38 12.76 3.85
N GLU A 59 -11.46 13.25 3.25
CA GLU A 59 -12.63 13.74 4.01
C GLU A 59 -13.28 12.63 4.86
N ALA A 60 -13.36 11.42 4.33
CA ALA A 60 -13.86 10.28 5.08
C ALA A 60 -12.92 9.94 6.25
N ALA A 61 -11.62 9.90 6.02
CA ALA A 61 -10.63 9.60 7.06
C ALA A 61 -10.57 10.66 8.17
N ARG A 62 -10.79 11.94 7.83
CA ARG A 62 -10.91 13.01 8.83
C ARG A 62 -12.16 12.90 9.72
N LYS A 63 -13.22 12.21 9.24
CA LYS A 63 -14.51 12.07 9.95
C LYS A 63 -14.68 10.73 10.67
N ASP A 64 -13.99 9.69 10.20
CA ASP A 64 -14.13 8.33 10.73
C ASP A 64 -12.75 7.76 11.12
N SER A 65 -12.48 7.71 12.42
CA SER A 65 -11.21 7.22 12.97
C SER A 65 -10.92 5.72 12.72
N ARG A 66 -11.91 4.98 12.20
CA ARG A 66 -11.71 3.59 11.76
C ARG A 66 -10.94 3.49 10.46
N ILE A 67 -10.79 4.59 9.71
CA ILE A 67 -10.09 4.58 8.43
C ILE A 67 -8.59 4.68 8.63
N ILE A 68 -7.86 3.76 8.03
CA ILE A 68 -6.40 3.68 8.02
C ILE A 68 -5.94 3.82 6.57
N LEU A 69 -5.12 4.83 6.32
CA LEU A 69 -4.56 5.10 4.99
C LEU A 69 -3.09 4.72 4.97
N LEU A 70 -2.71 3.84 4.04
CA LEU A 70 -1.31 3.49 3.80
C LEU A 70 -0.77 4.24 2.57
N LEU A 71 0.54 4.43 2.52
CA LEU A 71 1.22 4.94 1.32
C LEU A 71 1.78 3.78 0.50
N GLY A 72 1.54 3.82 -0.80
CA GLY A 72 2.11 2.92 -1.77
C GLY A 72 3.33 3.53 -2.50
N ASN A 73 3.91 2.76 -3.42
CA ASN A 73 5.08 3.22 -4.17
C ASN A 73 4.75 4.37 -5.14
N HIS A 74 3.54 4.39 -5.72
CA HIS A 74 3.07 5.50 -6.55
C HIS A 74 2.77 6.77 -5.76
N ASP A 75 2.54 6.67 -4.45
CA ASP A 75 2.37 7.83 -3.57
C ASP A 75 3.74 8.38 -3.16
N ILE A 76 4.65 7.49 -2.78
CA ILE A 76 6.02 7.83 -2.36
C ILE A 76 6.78 8.55 -3.48
N HIS A 77 6.59 8.17 -4.75
CA HIS A 77 7.31 8.83 -5.82
C HIS A 77 6.90 10.31 -6.01
N TYR A 78 5.65 10.70 -5.73
CA TYR A 78 5.24 12.11 -5.71
C TYR A 78 5.80 12.84 -4.49
N ILE A 79 5.68 12.26 -3.31
CA ILE A 79 6.18 12.84 -2.06
C ILE A 79 7.70 13.11 -2.14
N MET A 80 8.44 12.27 -2.87
CA MET A 80 9.89 12.35 -3.01
C MET A 80 10.37 13.00 -4.29
N ASN A 81 9.46 13.36 -5.17
CA ASN A 81 9.77 13.85 -6.52
C ASN A 81 10.79 12.94 -7.24
N CYS A 82 10.57 11.63 -7.18
CA CYS A 82 11.38 10.63 -7.86
C CYS A 82 10.52 9.87 -8.87
N ASP A 83 10.76 10.10 -10.14
CA ASP A 83 10.02 9.49 -11.23
C ASP A 83 10.22 7.96 -11.30
N LYS A 84 9.13 7.25 -11.38
CA LYS A 84 9.07 5.81 -11.63
C LYS A 84 7.90 5.53 -12.59
N SER A 85 7.54 4.30 -12.78
CA SER A 85 6.48 3.88 -13.68
C SER A 85 5.19 4.71 -13.50
N ARG A 86 4.63 5.20 -14.59
CA ARG A 86 3.36 5.96 -14.66
C ARG A 86 3.36 7.34 -13.96
N PHE A 87 4.52 7.90 -13.62
CA PHE A 87 4.62 9.22 -12.99
C PHE A 87 4.03 10.32 -13.89
N ASP A 88 3.05 11.07 -13.38
CA ASP A 88 2.45 12.21 -14.11
C ASP A 88 3.25 13.49 -13.87
N TYR A 89 4.20 13.77 -14.76
CA TYR A 89 5.04 14.98 -14.69
C TYR A 89 4.25 16.29 -14.72
N PHE A 90 3.10 16.33 -15.41
CA PHE A 90 2.32 17.56 -15.56
C PHE A 90 1.57 17.93 -14.28
N ASN A 91 1.16 16.95 -13.49
CA ASN A 91 0.38 17.16 -12.29
C ASN A 91 1.14 16.81 -11.00
N ALA A 92 2.41 16.40 -11.10
CA ALA A 92 3.22 15.96 -9.98
C ALA A 92 3.18 16.92 -8.77
N GLY A 93 3.35 18.22 -9.01
CA GLY A 93 3.28 19.21 -7.92
C GLY A 93 1.92 19.34 -7.25
N LYS A 94 0.80 19.00 -7.94
CA LYS A 94 -0.53 18.98 -7.34
C LYS A 94 -0.69 17.74 -6.45
N PHE A 95 -0.21 16.58 -6.91
CA PHE A 95 -0.27 15.32 -6.17
C PHE A 95 0.68 15.35 -4.96
N GLU A 96 1.91 15.85 -5.13
CA GLU A 96 2.83 16.11 -4.02
C GLU A 96 2.16 16.97 -2.94
N LYS A 97 1.59 18.12 -3.34
CA LYS A 97 0.90 19.00 -2.40
C LYS A 97 -0.28 18.30 -1.71
N ALA A 98 -1.07 17.52 -2.43
CA ALA A 98 -2.20 16.79 -1.86
C ALA A 98 -1.75 15.82 -0.75
N PHE A 99 -0.64 15.11 -0.95
CA PHE A 99 -0.06 14.25 0.08
C PHE A 99 0.50 15.04 1.26
N LEU A 100 1.32 16.07 1.00
CA LEU A 100 1.97 16.85 2.06
C LEU A 100 0.96 17.59 2.95
N ASP A 101 -0.13 18.11 2.39
CA ASP A 101 -1.20 18.77 3.15
C ASP A 101 -1.95 17.80 4.09
N ASN A 102 -1.86 16.50 3.87
CA ASN A 102 -2.59 15.46 4.60
C ASN A 102 -1.69 14.34 5.15
N ILE A 103 -0.38 14.56 5.19
CA ILE A 103 0.62 13.54 5.51
C ILE A 103 0.42 12.91 6.89
N ASP A 104 -0.20 13.64 7.81
CA ASP A 104 -0.53 13.21 9.18
C ASP A 104 -1.53 12.05 9.23
N LEU A 105 -2.31 11.83 8.17
CA LEU A 105 -3.29 10.74 8.08
C LEU A 105 -2.66 9.41 7.66
N PHE A 106 -1.47 9.45 7.06
CA PHE A 106 -0.88 8.28 6.42
C PHE A 106 0.04 7.49 7.32
N LYS A 107 0.14 6.20 7.02
CA LYS A 107 1.07 5.24 7.61
C LYS A 107 1.77 4.45 6.50
N LEU A 108 2.89 3.80 6.85
CA LEU A 108 3.58 2.83 5.98
C LEU A 108 3.13 1.39 6.26
N ALA A 109 2.74 1.13 7.50
CA ALA A 109 2.21 -0.17 7.91
C ALA A 109 1.27 -0.01 9.10
N TYR A 110 0.39 -1.01 9.29
CA TYR A 110 -0.48 -1.10 10.45
C TYR A 110 -0.52 -2.53 10.99
N LYS A 111 -0.50 -2.68 12.31
CA LYS A 111 -0.60 -3.98 12.98
C LYS A 111 -1.92 -4.07 13.73
N PHE A 112 -2.67 -5.12 13.44
CA PHE A 112 -3.95 -5.43 14.08
C PHE A 112 -3.75 -6.18 15.41
N ASP A 113 -4.80 -6.20 16.25
CA ASP A 113 -4.79 -6.88 17.55
C ASP A 113 -4.52 -8.39 17.44
N ASN A 114 -4.97 -9.03 16.36
CA ASN A 114 -4.73 -10.44 16.09
C ASN A 114 -3.31 -10.75 15.58
N GLY A 115 -2.44 -9.75 15.52
CA GLY A 115 -1.05 -9.87 15.09
C GLY A 115 -0.80 -9.72 13.59
N ALA A 116 -1.85 -9.68 12.75
CA ALA A 116 -1.70 -9.44 11.32
C ALA A 116 -1.09 -8.05 11.07
N VAL A 117 -0.23 -7.94 10.07
CA VAL A 117 0.39 -6.69 9.65
C VAL A 117 0.00 -6.39 8.21
N VAL A 118 -0.49 -5.19 7.95
CA VAL A 118 -0.76 -4.70 6.60
C VAL A 118 0.23 -3.60 6.23
N SER A 119 0.77 -3.67 5.01
CA SER A 119 1.55 -2.62 4.36
C SER A 119 1.25 -2.65 2.87
N HIS A 120 1.70 -1.64 2.11
CA HIS A 120 1.41 -1.62 0.68
C HIS A 120 1.90 -2.88 -0.05
N ALA A 121 3.18 -3.28 0.14
CA ALA A 121 3.77 -4.39 -0.61
C ALA A 121 4.20 -5.59 0.25
N GLY A 122 4.31 -5.42 1.57
CA GLY A 122 4.82 -6.42 2.51
C GLY A 122 6.14 -6.01 3.14
N ILE A 123 6.58 -6.74 4.15
CA ILE A 123 7.76 -6.41 4.96
C ILE A 123 8.64 -7.64 5.11
N THR A 124 9.90 -7.54 4.67
CA THR A 124 10.89 -8.62 4.76
C THR A 124 11.82 -8.44 5.96
N LYS A 125 12.38 -9.55 6.46
CA LYS A 125 13.42 -9.53 7.51
C LYS A 125 14.68 -8.83 7.04
N THR A 126 15.08 -9.08 5.79
CA THR A 126 16.28 -8.49 5.20
C THR A 126 16.19 -6.98 5.14
N TRP A 127 15.06 -6.43 4.67
CA TRP A 127 14.85 -4.98 4.62
C TRP A 127 14.86 -4.36 6.03
N LEU A 128 14.10 -4.93 6.98
CA LEU A 128 14.12 -4.45 8.38
C LEU A 128 15.53 -4.41 8.95
N LYS A 129 16.30 -5.49 8.78
CA LYS A 129 17.68 -5.60 9.27
C LYS A 129 18.58 -4.55 8.63
N THR A 130 18.48 -4.35 7.33
CA THR A 130 19.29 -3.38 6.57
C THR A 130 19.00 -1.94 7.03
N MET A 131 17.72 -1.64 7.32
CA MET A 131 17.29 -0.32 7.79
C MET A 131 17.45 -0.12 9.31
N GLY A 132 17.82 -1.16 10.07
CA GLY A 132 17.92 -1.12 11.52
C GLY A 132 16.56 -1.00 12.22
N LEU A 133 15.48 -1.45 11.57
CA LEU A 133 14.11 -1.41 12.06
C LEU A 133 13.74 -2.75 12.71
N LYS A 134 12.74 -2.75 13.62
CA LYS A 134 12.30 -3.95 14.33
C LYS A 134 10.78 -4.08 14.42
N THR A 135 10.08 -2.97 14.41
CA THR A 135 8.64 -2.90 14.69
C THR A 135 7.91 -2.11 13.61
N VAL A 136 6.58 -2.25 13.57
CA VAL A 136 5.70 -1.42 12.71
C VAL A 136 5.82 0.07 13.08
N ASP A 137 6.03 0.39 14.37
CA ASP A 137 6.24 1.77 14.82
C ASP A 137 7.55 2.34 14.29
N ASP A 138 8.64 1.55 14.26
CA ASP A 138 9.90 1.98 13.65
C ASP A 138 9.71 2.29 12.15
N ILE A 139 8.93 1.47 11.44
CA ILE A 139 8.62 1.67 10.01
C ILE A 139 7.86 3.00 9.83
N ASN A 140 6.81 3.22 10.61
CA ASN A 140 6.05 4.47 10.58
C ASN A 140 6.90 5.67 11.02
N GLY A 141 7.91 5.45 11.86
CA GLY A 141 8.90 6.44 12.26
C GLY A 141 9.71 7.01 11.08
N LEU A 142 9.87 6.26 9.97
CA LEU A 142 10.51 6.76 8.75
C LEU A 142 9.72 7.93 8.15
N LEU A 143 8.40 7.80 8.07
CA LEU A 143 7.52 8.86 7.57
C LEU A 143 7.52 10.08 8.50
N LYS A 144 7.41 9.84 9.81
CA LYS A 144 7.47 10.90 10.82
C LYS A 144 8.79 11.69 10.74
N LYS A 145 9.90 10.99 10.63
CA LYS A 145 11.23 11.61 10.49
C LYS A 145 11.33 12.45 9.21
N PHE A 146 10.73 12.01 8.12
CA PHE A 146 10.66 12.79 6.88
C PHE A 146 9.92 14.11 7.09
N ILE A 147 8.73 14.04 7.69
CA ILE A 147 7.91 15.23 7.96
C ILE A 147 8.68 16.23 8.83
N GLU A 148 9.35 15.76 9.87
CA GLU A 148 10.09 16.60 10.82
C GLU A 148 11.33 17.27 10.22
N THR A 149 12.00 16.59 9.29
CA THR A 149 13.29 17.08 8.77
C THR A 149 13.16 17.85 7.47
N GLN A 150 12.06 17.71 6.73
CA GLN A 150 11.85 18.24 5.38
C GLN A 150 13.07 18.04 4.44
N ILE A 151 13.92 17.11 4.80
CA ILE A 151 15.18 16.85 4.09
C ILE A 151 15.07 15.43 3.54
N SER A 152 15.21 15.31 2.24
CA SER A 152 15.30 14.06 1.48
C SER A 152 16.53 13.19 1.83
N ASN A 153 16.98 13.19 3.08
CA ASN A 153 18.18 12.50 3.51
C ASN A 153 17.88 11.12 4.07
N GLY A 154 18.36 10.09 3.40
CA GLY A 154 18.61 8.75 3.91
C GLY A 154 17.40 7.93 4.37
N SER A 155 16.52 8.48 5.21
CA SER A 155 15.41 7.73 5.79
C SER A 155 14.30 7.41 4.78
N ILE A 156 14.13 8.24 3.76
CA ILE A 156 13.18 7.98 2.68
C ILE A 156 13.81 7.15 1.56
N SER A 157 15.13 7.19 1.38
CA SER A 157 15.78 6.25 0.47
C SER A 157 15.40 4.79 0.77
N ALA A 158 15.07 4.49 2.03
CA ALA A 158 14.53 3.21 2.45
C ALA A 158 13.19 2.82 1.79
N LEU A 159 12.43 3.78 1.28
CA LEU A 159 11.14 3.57 0.62
C LEU A 159 11.25 3.62 -0.90
N ARG A 160 12.44 3.90 -1.45
CA ARG A 160 12.70 3.84 -2.88
C ARG A 160 12.87 2.39 -3.32
N TYR A 161 12.66 2.18 -4.62
CA TYR A 161 13.06 0.93 -5.26
C TYR A 161 14.57 0.71 -5.06
N ASP A 162 14.93 -0.50 -4.64
CA ASP A 162 16.33 -0.90 -4.55
C ASP A 162 16.82 -1.30 -5.94
N ASP A 163 17.53 -0.40 -6.60
CA ASP A 163 18.08 -0.60 -7.95
C ASP A 163 19.18 -1.69 -8.01
N SER A 164 19.62 -2.20 -6.86
CA SER A 164 20.50 -3.38 -6.80
C SER A 164 19.76 -4.71 -7.00
N ASP A 165 18.44 -4.67 -7.10
CA ASP A 165 17.62 -5.84 -7.41
C ASP A 165 17.82 -6.29 -8.85
N TYR A 166 18.64 -7.32 -9.04
CA TYR A 166 18.94 -7.90 -10.36
C TYR A 166 17.75 -8.54 -11.05
N SER A 167 16.65 -8.84 -10.35
CA SER A 167 15.42 -9.33 -10.98
C SER A 167 14.76 -8.27 -11.87
N GLY A 168 14.99 -7.00 -11.55
CA GLY A 168 14.36 -5.85 -12.22
C GLY A 168 12.86 -5.71 -11.93
N TYR A 169 12.28 -6.60 -11.12
CA TYR A 169 10.84 -6.67 -10.86
C TYR A 169 10.45 -6.47 -9.39
N GLY A 170 11.41 -6.23 -8.49
CA GLY A 170 11.14 -6.04 -7.06
C GLY A 170 11.02 -7.35 -6.28
N GLU A 171 11.54 -8.46 -6.79
CA GLU A 171 11.48 -9.77 -6.13
C GLU A 171 12.56 -9.98 -5.06
N SER A 172 13.54 -9.06 -4.97
CA SER A 172 14.55 -9.13 -3.93
C SER A 172 13.98 -8.86 -2.54
N CYS A 173 14.42 -9.63 -1.56
CA CYS A 173 14.10 -9.42 -0.15
C CYS A 173 14.66 -8.09 0.42
N SER A 174 15.54 -7.40 -0.31
CA SER A 174 16.05 -6.06 0.05
C SER A 174 15.05 -4.94 -0.23
N GLN A 175 14.03 -5.18 -1.03
CA GLN A 175 13.00 -4.19 -1.35
C GLN A 175 12.21 -3.77 -0.12
N GLY A 176 11.86 -2.47 -0.07
CA GLY A 176 11.10 -1.88 1.03
C GLY A 176 9.62 -2.27 1.04
N CYS A 177 8.94 -1.86 2.10
CA CYS A 177 7.53 -2.19 2.37
C CYS A 177 6.53 -1.64 1.33
N THR A 178 6.99 -0.85 0.37
CA THR A 178 6.21 -0.33 -0.75
C THR A 178 6.58 -0.93 -2.11
N TRP A 179 7.57 -1.86 -2.16
CA TRP A 179 8.08 -2.38 -3.44
C TRP A 179 8.23 -3.89 -3.52
N VAL A 180 8.39 -4.60 -2.40
CA VAL A 180 8.67 -6.04 -2.44
C VAL A 180 7.54 -6.81 -3.14
N ARG A 181 7.91 -7.73 -4.02
CA ARG A 181 6.97 -8.61 -4.71
C ARG A 181 6.70 -9.89 -3.90
N PRO A 182 5.61 -10.63 -4.23
CA PRO A 182 5.19 -11.81 -3.46
C PRO A 182 6.28 -12.84 -3.21
N ASN A 183 7.14 -13.14 -4.18
CA ASN A 183 8.21 -14.12 -4.00
C ASN A 183 9.20 -13.69 -2.91
N GLY A 184 9.68 -12.45 -2.95
CA GLY A 184 10.58 -11.92 -1.91
C GLY A 184 9.91 -11.86 -0.54
N LEU A 185 8.65 -11.44 -0.50
CA LEU A 185 7.86 -11.39 0.73
C LEU A 185 7.68 -12.77 1.36
N ILE A 186 7.25 -13.75 0.57
CA ILE A 186 6.96 -15.11 1.05
C ILE A 186 8.23 -15.82 1.54
N GLN A 187 9.37 -15.60 0.86
CA GLN A 187 10.64 -16.23 1.21
C GLN A 187 11.28 -15.66 2.48
N ASP A 188 11.09 -14.37 2.76
CA ASP A 188 11.80 -13.65 3.83
C ASP A 188 10.87 -12.81 4.71
N SER A 189 9.67 -13.30 4.99
CA SER A 189 8.65 -12.57 5.75
C SER A 189 9.12 -12.16 7.14
N ALA A 190 8.90 -10.89 7.49
CA ALA A 190 9.20 -10.37 8.83
C ALA A 190 8.13 -10.68 9.88
N PHE A 191 6.91 -10.98 9.45
CA PHE A 191 5.76 -11.27 10.32
C PHE A 191 5.02 -12.51 9.83
N ASP A 192 4.47 -13.29 10.77
CA ASP A 192 3.80 -14.57 10.46
C ASP A 192 2.49 -14.40 9.69
N TYR A 193 1.88 -13.21 9.76
CA TYR A 193 0.66 -12.89 9.03
C TYR A 193 0.81 -11.51 8.38
N GLN A 194 0.86 -11.48 7.05
CA GLN A 194 0.97 -10.23 6.30
C GLN A 194 -0.12 -10.07 5.24
N ILE A 195 -0.57 -8.83 5.05
CA ILE A 195 -1.55 -8.43 4.05
C ILE A 195 -0.91 -7.35 3.18
N ALA A 196 -0.94 -7.52 1.86
CA ALA A 196 -0.26 -6.64 0.91
C ALA A 196 -1.10 -6.39 -0.36
N GLY A 197 -1.00 -5.19 -0.92
CA GLY A 197 -1.46 -4.79 -2.25
C GLY A 197 -0.35 -4.93 -3.30
N HIS A 198 -0.08 -3.87 -4.06
CA HIS A 198 1.06 -3.66 -4.96
C HIS A 198 1.14 -4.62 -6.16
N THR A 199 0.87 -5.88 -5.98
CA THR A 199 0.91 -6.88 -7.04
C THR A 199 -0.48 -7.42 -7.30
N GLN A 200 -0.99 -7.19 -8.52
CA GLN A 200 -2.33 -7.62 -8.87
C GLN A 200 -2.52 -9.12 -8.68
N THR A 201 -3.63 -9.51 -8.07
CA THR A 201 -3.97 -10.90 -7.79
C THR A 201 -4.07 -11.73 -9.08
N GLU A 202 -4.45 -11.12 -10.19
CA GLU A 202 -4.46 -11.78 -11.51
C GLU A 202 -3.07 -12.25 -11.92
N HIS A 203 -2.02 -11.45 -11.66
CA HIS A 203 -0.64 -11.82 -11.94
C HIS A 203 -0.14 -12.91 -10.96
N ILE A 204 -0.42 -12.75 -9.67
CA ILE A 204 0.00 -13.72 -8.64
C ILE A 204 -0.62 -15.08 -8.91
N SER A 205 -1.93 -15.11 -9.20
CA SER A 205 -2.65 -16.36 -9.44
C SER A 205 -2.18 -17.09 -10.68
N HIS A 206 -1.80 -16.36 -11.73
CA HIS A 206 -1.23 -16.95 -12.92
C HIS A 206 0.05 -17.74 -12.62
N PHE A 207 0.90 -17.22 -11.74
CA PHE A 207 2.14 -17.90 -11.33
C PHE A 207 1.90 -19.07 -10.36
N LEU A 208 0.95 -18.91 -9.42
CA LEU A 208 0.75 -19.89 -8.34
C LEU A 208 -0.27 -20.98 -8.67
N PHE A 209 -1.31 -20.65 -9.47
CA PHE A 209 -2.48 -21.51 -9.64
C PHE A 209 -2.87 -21.77 -11.10
N GLU A 210 -2.12 -21.25 -12.06
CA GLU A 210 -2.38 -21.33 -13.52
C GLU A 210 -3.73 -20.70 -13.99
N THR A 211 -4.52 -20.15 -13.07
CA THR A 211 -5.82 -19.50 -13.36
C THR A 211 -5.84 -18.09 -12.77
N PRO A 212 -6.09 -17.04 -13.59
CA PRO A 212 -6.19 -15.67 -13.10
C PRO A 212 -7.32 -15.52 -12.08
N SER A 213 -7.04 -14.82 -10.95
CA SER A 213 -8.02 -14.49 -9.92
C SER A 213 -8.21 -12.99 -9.82
N LYS A 214 -9.46 -12.57 -9.67
CA LYS A 214 -9.86 -11.19 -9.40
C LYS A 214 -10.27 -10.96 -7.94
N GLU A 215 -10.14 -11.99 -7.14
CA GLU A 215 -10.39 -11.98 -5.69
C GLU A 215 -9.08 -11.88 -4.92
N PRO A 216 -9.11 -11.44 -3.65
CA PRO A 216 -7.95 -11.54 -2.77
C PRO A 216 -7.43 -12.98 -2.70
N ILE A 217 -6.10 -13.12 -2.71
CA ILE A 217 -5.43 -14.43 -2.69
C ILE A 217 -4.84 -14.65 -1.31
N VAL A 218 -5.08 -15.84 -0.75
CA VAL A 218 -4.48 -16.29 0.50
C VAL A 218 -3.46 -17.39 0.21
N VAL A 219 -2.24 -17.20 0.70
CA VAL A 219 -1.15 -18.19 0.63
C VAL A 219 -0.72 -18.50 2.07
N GLU A 220 -0.71 -19.77 2.42
CA GLU A 220 -0.20 -20.25 3.71
C GLU A 220 0.89 -21.29 3.50
N ASN A 221 2.01 -21.11 4.18
CA ASN A 221 3.13 -22.04 4.15
C ASN A 221 3.92 -21.98 5.47
N GLU A 222 5.08 -22.64 5.53
CA GLU A 222 5.97 -22.66 6.70
C GLU A 222 6.51 -21.27 7.12
N ASN A 223 6.49 -20.27 6.21
CA ASN A 223 6.95 -18.92 6.47
C ASN A 223 5.82 -17.99 6.96
N GLY A 224 4.56 -18.43 6.92
CA GLY A 224 3.43 -17.68 7.43
C GLY A 224 2.19 -17.70 6.54
N LYS A 225 1.29 -16.75 6.84
CA LYS A 225 0.06 -16.48 6.10
C LYS A 225 0.19 -15.14 5.37
N PHE A 226 -0.07 -15.16 4.07
CA PHE A 226 0.01 -13.99 3.19
C PHE A 226 -1.33 -13.76 2.50
N VAL A 227 -1.79 -12.53 2.48
CA VAL A 227 -3.00 -12.15 1.76
C VAL A 227 -2.65 -11.02 0.79
N PHE A 228 -2.94 -11.23 -0.49
CA PHE A 228 -2.73 -10.23 -1.53
C PHE A 228 -4.06 -9.65 -1.95
N VAL A 229 -4.20 -8.33 -1.87
CA VAL A 229 -5.48 -7.63 -1.97
C VAL A 229 -5.60 -6.66 -3.15
N ASP A 230 -4.55 -6.50 -3.99
CA ASP A 230 -4.70 -5.71 -5.22
C ASP A 230 -5.47 -6.51 -6.27
N THR A 231 -6.78 -6.36 -6.27
CA THR A 231 -7.70 -7.02 -7.21
C THR A 231 -7.83 -6.30 -8.55
N GLY A 232 -6.88 -5.41 -8.88
CA GLY A 232 -6.91 -4.62 -10.12
C GLY A 232 -8.16 -3.76 -10.20
N ASP A 233 -8.93 -3.88 -11.28
CA ASP A 233 -10.13 -3.09 -11.55
C ASP A 233 -11.38 -3.58 -10.81
N ASN A 234 -11.26 -4.64 -10.03
CA ASN A 234 -12.40 -5.19 -9.30
C ASN A 234 -12.53 -4.51 -7.94
N PHE A 235 -13.77 -4.25 -7.55
CA PHE A 235 -14.13 -3.62 -6.28
C PHE A 235 -14.28 -4.68 -5.17
N ASN A 236 -13.30 -5.58 -5.09
CA ASN A 236 -13.23 -6.63 -4.08
C ASN A 236 -12.36 -6.18 -2.92
N TYR A 237 -12.61 -6.72 -1.76
CA TYR A 237 -11.88 -6.44 -0.53
C TYR A 237 -11.65 -7.74 0.26
N TYR A 238 -10.65 -7.73 1.11
CA TYR A 238 -10.45 -8.79 2.08
C TYR A 238 -11.09 -8.43 3.41
N SER A 239 -11.80 -9.38 4.02
CA SER A 239 -12.34 -9.23 5.36
C SER A 239 -11.76 -10.27 6.31
N MET A 240 -11.40 -9.86 7.52
CA MET A 240 -10.96 -10.78 8.58
C MET A 240 -11.61 -10.45 9.91
N GLU A 241 -11.73 -11.47 10.75
CA GLU A 241 -12.06 -11.28 12.16
C GLU A 241 -10.83 -10.73 12.91
N SER A 242 -11.07 -9.81 13.81
CA SER A 242 -10.05 -9.17 14.63
C SER A 242 -9.91 -9.85 15.98
#